data_cd7b00a04100c42928198bdd83a9927b
#
_entry.id   cd7b00a04100c42928198bdd83a9927b
#
_cell.length_a   1.000
_cell.length_b   1.000
_cell.length_c   1.000
_cell.angle_alpha   90.00
_cell.angle_beta   90.00
_cell.angle_gamma   90.00
#
_symmetry.space_group_name_H-M   'P 1'
#
loop_
_entity.id
_entity.type
_entity.pdbx_description
1 polymer ?
#
loop_
_entity_poly.entity_id
_entity_poly.type
_entity_poly.pdbx_seq_one_letter_code
_entity_poly.pdbx_strand_id
1 'polypeptide(L)'
;MFQDCISLEELKIENWNMAQAKDISSMFRNCKSLTSINLNKWNTNNIEQMQCVFLNCTQLVKIELDELDTSNVKSMNNIFSSCNKLNILNLKKLNTSNLTDMTGMFQNCYSLTELDLSNFNTGQVESTEKLFYNCSELISLNLKNWNTSNIINMNNMFNSCLKIAELDLSNFDTSNVTTMVGMFSTCKQLKKLNVAGFNTSQVTNMSKMFSDCNSLTELDLSKWDTSKVTTLLSTFEKCSSLEKLDLNNWDVSKVTEFGHNGWSYGGTFEYCTNLKELKIENWNTESAKDISNMFAFNGSLTKLNVNNLNTSSVTAMYAVFSGCNNLTELDLSKWNTSKVTYMDAMFINCNSLTNLDLSSWNTENLKSVVNMFQYCINLVSVKLDNLKTDKITNMQGMFHNCRSLTEIDLSDFDTKNVTNMAAMFQQCTNLKTIYVKEYDSTNNTGWTTSAVTNSTNMFLNCNNIVGGNGTKFDTTYKDAIYARIDTAETPGYLTNINNKN
;
A
#
# COMPACT_ATOMS: atom_id res chain seq x y z
N MET A 1 19.75 -35.28 13.71
CA MET A 1 20.47 -36.50 13.27
C MET A 1 20.64 -36.51 11.76
N PHE A 2 19.57 -36.40 10.96
CA PHE A 2 19.64 -36.38 9.49
C PHE A 2 19.60 -34.96 8.90
N GLN A 3 19.81 -33.97 9.70
CA GLN A 3 19.83 -32.59 9.21
C GLN A 3 20.83 -32.44 8.06
N ASP A 4 20.39 -31.74 6.99
CA ASP A 4 21.17 -31.47 5.78
C ASP A 4 21.54 -32.71 4.93
N CYS A 5 20.88 -33.86 5.15
CA CYS A 5 20.99 -35.04 4.29
C CYS A 5 20.22 -34.80 2.98
N ILE A 6 20.72 -33.92 2.11
CA ILE A 6 20.01 -33.38 0.94
C ILE A 6 19.63 -34.46 -0.09
N SER A 7 20.38 -35.55 -0.18
CA SER A 7 20.18 -36.65 -1.12
C SER A 7 19.41 -37.85 -0.53
N LEU A 8 18.94 -37.73 0.73
CA LEU A 8 18.19 -38.81 1.37
C LEU A 8 16.79 -38.92 0.74
N GLU A 9 16.50 -39.99 0.05
CA GLU A 9 15.22 -40.24 -0.66
C GLU A 9 14.20 -41.03 0.16
N GLU A 10 14.67 -42.01 0.89
CA GLU A 10 13.84 -42.92 1.70
C GLU A 10 14.57 -43.23 3.01
N LEU A 11 13.81 -43.43 4.10
CA LEU A 11 14.37 -43.81 5.38
C LEU A 11 13.39 -44.74 6.12
N LYS A 12 13.87 -45.94 6.51
CA LYS A 12 13.09 -46.95 7.27
C LYS A 12 13.44 -46.84 8.76
N ILE A 13 12.56 -46.18 9.52
CA ILE A 13 12.78 -45.86 10.93
C ILE A 13 11.60 -46.26 11.82
N GLU A 14 10.63 -46.97 11.29
CA GLU A 14 9.40 -47.34 12.00
C GLU A 14 9.65 -48.10 13.32
N ASN A 15 10.76 -48.81 13.41
CA ASN A 15 11.13 -49.59 14.59
C ASN A 15 12.12 -48.90 15.55
N TRP A 16 12.35 -47.61 15.38
CA TRP A 16 13.25 -46.87 16.28
C TRP A 16 12.61 -46.65 17.64
N ASN A 17 13.38 -46.94 18.69
CA ASN A 17 12.95 -46.67 20.06
C ASN A 17 13.21 -45.21 20.43
N MET A 18 12.15 -44.41 20.43
CA MET A 18 12.21 -42.99 20.77
C MET A 18 11.82 -42.66 22.22
N ALA A 19 11.58 -43.69 23.05
CA ALA A 19 11.06 -43.54 24.42
C ALA A 19 11.92 -42.67 25.36
N GLN A 20 13.20 -42.48 25.06
CA GLN A 20 14.09 -41.62 25.85
C GLN A 20 14.34 -40.24 25.19
N ALA A 21 13.82 -40.03 23.98
CA ALA A 21 13.99 -38.76 23.26
C ALA A 21 13.08 -37.69 23.86
N LYS A 22 13.62 -36.52 24.14
CA LYS A 22 12.88 -35.33 24.57
C LYS A 22 12.85 -34.26 23.47
N ASP A 23 13.80 -34.28 22.57
CA ASP A 23 13.97 -33.28 21.51
C ASP A 23 14.35 -33.96 20.20
N ILE A 24 13.51 -33.76 19.18
CA ILE A 24 13.74 -34.21 17.80
C ILE A 24 13.78 -33.01 16.84
N SER A 25 13.99 -31.82 17.38
CA SER A 25 14.05 -30.59 16.58
C SER A 25 15.09 -30.69 15.46
N SER A 26 14.69 -30.22 14.27
CA SER A 26 15.51 -30.24 13.06
C SER A 26 16.00 -31.62 12.59
N MET A 27 15.40 -32.71 13.07
CA MET A 27 15.90 -34.07 12.82
C MET A 27 16.06 -34.40 11.33
N PHE A 28 15.11 -33.97 10.49
CA PHE A 28 15.12 -34.15 9.04
C PHE A 28 15.19 -32.83 8.28
N ARG A 29 15.59 -31.75 8.94
CA ARG A 29 15.71 -30.44 8.31
C ARG A 29 16.59 -30.51 7.07
N ASN A 30 16.14 -29.90 5.96
CA ASN A 30 16.85 -29.88 4.66
C ASN A 30 17.09 -31.28 4.03
N CYS A 31 16.31 -32.31 4.38
CA CYS A 31 16.29 -33.56 3.63
C CYS A 31 15.48 -33.35 2.34
N LYS A 32 16.08 -32.64 1.39
CA LYS A 32 15.39 -32.10 0.20
C LYS A 32 14.86 -33.16 -0.75
N SER A 33 15.45 -34.37 -0.78
CA SER A 33 15.05 -35.46 -1.66
C SER A 33 14.08 -36.45 -0.98
N LEU A 34 13.84 -36.32 0.33
CA LEU A 34 12.94 -37.21 1.08
C LEU A 34 11.50 -37.08 0.54
N THR A 35 10.91 -38.21 0.09
CA THR A 35 9.59 -38.23 -0.55
C THR A 35 8.46 -38.64 0.38
N SER A 36 8.73 -39.52 1.33
CA SER A 36 7.77 -39.94 2.35
C SER A 36 8.47 -40.39 3.63
N ILE A 37 7.75 -40.35 4.74
CA ILE A 37 8.24 -40.85 6.02
C ILE A 37 7.08 -41.35 6.86
N ASN A 38 7.31 -42.47 7.61
CA ASN A 38 6.36 -43.03 8.53
C ASN A 38 6.92 -43.05 9.95
N LEU A 39 6.23 -42.36 10.88
CA LEU A 39 6.60 -42.26 12.28
C LEU A 39 5.60 -42.97 13.22
N ASN A 40 4.58 -43.66 12.71
CA ASN A 40 3.44 -44.15 13.49
C ASN A 40 3.81 -45.12 14.64
N LYS A 41 4.96 -45.81 14.55
CA LYS A 41 5.39 -46.72 15.62
C LYS A 41 6.33 -46.12 16.65
N TRP A 42 6.61 -44.85 16.55
CA TRP A 42 7.49 -44.17 17.50
C TRP A 42 6.77 -43.97 18.84
N ASN A 43 7.45 -44.38 19.93
CA ASN A 43 7.01 -43.99 21.27
C ASN A 43 7.53 -42.57 21.55
N THR A 44 6.64 -41.57 21.45
CA THR A 44 6.98 -40.14 21.52
C THR A 44 6.46 -39.47 22.80
N ASN A 45 6.03 -40.25 23.80
CA ASN A 45 5.43 -39.71 25.03
C ASN A 45 6.34 -38.80 25.87
N ASN A 46 7.65 -38.80 25.64
CA ASN A 46 8.60 -37.92 26.34
C ASN A 46 9.08 -36.76 25.48
N ILE A 47 8.62 -36.63 24.23
CA ILE A 47 9.06 -35.54 23.33
C ILE A 47 8.37 -34.24 23.71
N GLU A 48 9.16 -33.23 24.01
CA GLU A 48 8.73 -31.86 24.32
C GLU A 48 8.97 -30.88 23.17
N GLN A 49 9.92 -31.17 22.27
CA GLN A 49 10.38 -30.26 21.21
C GLN A 49 10.37 -30.93 19.84
N MET A 50 9.64 -30.32 18.88
CA MET A 50 9.51 -30.78 17.49
C MET A 50 9.70 -29.66 16.46
N GLN A 51 10.42 -28.59 16.83
CA GLN A 51 10.62 -27.46 15.93
C GLN A 51 11.42 -27.88 14.69
N CYS A 52 10.99 -27.42 13.53
CA CYS A 52 11.73 -27.56 12.27
C CYS A 52 12.01 -29.02 11.85
N VAL A 53 11.27 -30.02 12.36
CA VAL A 53 11.59 -31.43 12.10
C VAL A 53 11.71 -31.70 10.60
N PHE A 54 10.78 -31.22 9.78
CA PHE A 54 10.76 -31.40 8.33
C PHE A 54 11.00 -30.08 7.56
N LEU A 55 11.54 -29.07 8.23
CA LEU A 55 11.79 -27.79 7.58
C LEU A 55 12.59 -27.99 6.29
N ASN A 56 12.04 -27.46 5.16
CA ASN A 56 12.68 -27.50 3.85
C ASN A 56 12.89 -28.92 3.27
N CYS A 57 11.99 -29.86 3.61
CA CYS A 57 11.89 -31.17 2.94
C CYS A 57 11.05 -31.00 1.66
N THR A 58 11.64 -30.37 0.63
CA THR A 58 10.92 -29.84 -0.53
C THR A 58 10.24 -30.87 -1.41
N GLN A 59 10.70 -32.14 -1.39
CA GLN A 59 10.11 -33.23 -2.17
C GLN A 59 9.16 -34.10 -1.34
N LEU A 60 8.95 -33.80 -0.04
CA LEU A 60 8.12 -34.60 0.85
C LEU A 60 6.64 -34.48 0.46
N VAL A 61 6.03 -35.59 0.07
CA VAL A 61 4.64 -35.69 -0.40
C VAL A 61 3.71 -36.17 0.72
N LYS A 62 4.17 -37.12 1.50
CA LYS A 62 3.37 -37.82 2.54
C LYS A 62 4.13 -37.97 3.83
N ILE A 63 3.46 -37.70 4.95
CA ILE A 63 3.95 -37.93 6.30
C ILE A 63 2.88 -38.73 7.06
N GLU A 64 3.27 -39.84 7.70
CA GLU A 64 2.40 -40.60 8.57
C GLU A 64 2.77 -40.34 10.03
N LEU A 65 1.86 -39.71 10.78
CA LEU A 65 2.03 -39.28 12.17
C LEU A 65 0.83 -39.66 13.04
N ASP A 66 -0.12 -40.43 12.53
CA ASP A 66 -1.42 -40.66 13.16
C ASP A 66 -1.35 -41.32 14.55
N GLU A 67 -0.25 -41.98 14.87
CA GLU A 67 -0.06 -42.67 16.13
C GLU A 67 0.93 -42.02 17.08
N LEU A 68 1.43 -40.81 16.72
CA LEU A 68 2.34 -40.08 17.60
C LEU A 68 1.62 -39.52 18.83
N ASP A 69 2.17 -39.80 20.01
CA ASP A 69 1.80 -39.05 21.21
C ASP A 69 2.53 -37.69 21.23
N THR A 70 1.78 -36.62 21.05
CA THR A 70 2.28 -35.26 21.07
C THR A 70 1.83 -34.49 22.30
N SER A 71 1.30 -35.20 23.33
CA SER A 71 0.72 -34.58 24.52
C SER A 71 1.68 -33.72 25.34
N ASN A 72 3.01 -33.97 25.24
CA ASN A 72 4.03 -33.18 25.93
C ASN A 72 4.73 -32.14 25.02
N VAL A 73 4.36 -32.08 23.74
CA VAL A 73 4.99 -31.18 22.79
C VAL A 73 4.56 -29.72 23.03
N LYS A 74 5.53 -28.86 23.27
CA LYS A 74 5.33 -27.42 23.53
C LYS A 74 5.47 -26.55 22.28
N SER A 75 6.29 -26.97 21.32
CA SER A 75 6.51 -26.22 20.09
C SER A 75 6.58 -27.11 18.86
N MET A 76 5.81 -26.73 17.83
CA MET A 76 5.84 -27.29 16.49
C MET A 76 6.21 -26.19 15.46
N ASN A 77 6.95 -25.18 15.88
CA ASN A 77 7.36 -24.07 15.05
C ASN A 77 8.06 -24.57 13.79
N ASN A 78 7.59 -24.11 12.62
CA ASN A 78 8.12 -24.47 11.30
C ASN A 78 8.25 -26.00 11.02
N ILE A 79 7.48 -26.85 11.69
CA ILE A 79 7.66 -28.30 11.57
C ILE A 79 7.53 -28.80 10.12
N PHE A 80 6.59 -28.24 9.33
CA PHE A 80 6.38 -28.57 7.92
C PHE A 80 6.76 -27.42 6.97
N SER A 81 7.42 -26.36 7.49
CA SER A 81 7.73 -25.19 6.68
C SER A 81 8.57 -25.57 5.46
N SER A 82 8.15 -25.07 4.28
CA SER A 82 8.77 -25.36 2.99
C SER A 82 8.79 -26.83 2.57
N CYS A 83 7.80 -27.61 3.04
CA CYS A 83 7.47 -28.91 2.47
C CYS A 83 6.61 -28.68 1.21
N ASN A 84 7.24 -28.25 0.12
CA ASN A 84 6.59 -27.69 -1.05
C ASN A 84 5.62 -28.65 -1.74
N LYS A 85 5.87 -29.97 -1.69
CA LYS A 85 5.04 -31.01 -2.32
C LYS A 85 4.10 -31.72 -1.34
N LEU A 86 4.09 -31.34 -0.07
CA LEU A 86 3.25 -31.98 0.94
C LEU A 86 1.77 -31.75 0.61
N ASN A 87 1.05 -32.82 0.33
CA ASN A 87 -0.38 -32.79 0.00
C ASN A 87 -1.19 -33.87 0.71
N ILE A 88 -0.55 -34.84 1.37
CA ILE A 88 -1.18 -35.89 2.15
C ILE A 88 -0.69 -35.74 3.59
N LEU A 89 -1.52 -35.08 4.42
CA LEU A 89 -1.21 -34.83 5.82
C LEU A 89 -2.47 -34.99 6.68
N ASN A 90 -2.47 -36.00 7.55
CA ASN A 90 -3.51 -36.20 8.52
C ASN A 90 -3.01 -35.83 9.93
N LEU A 91 -3.67 -34.88 10.57
CA LEU A 91 -3.30 -34.36 11.89
C LEU A 91 -4.40 -34.59 12.94
N LYS A 92 -5.45 -35.38 12.60
CA LYS A 92 -6.66 -35.52 13.44
C LYS A 92 -6.42 -36.17 14.80
N LYS A 93 -5.33 -36.91 14.98
CA LYS A 93 -5.00 -37.57 16.23
C LYS A 93 -3.96 -36.87 17.07
N LEU A 94 -3.33 -35.79 16.56
CA LEU A 94 -2.34 -35.06 17.34
C LEU A 94 -2.98 -34.38 18.56
N ASN A 95 -2.36 -34.58 19.72
CA ASN A 95 -2.69 -33.84 20.94
C ASN A 95 -1.89 -32.57 21.03
N THR A 96 -2.54 -31.42 20.94
CA THR A 96 -1.91 -30.11 20.95
C THR A 96 -2.16 -29.30 22.23
N SER A 97 -2.59 -30.00 23.33
CA SER A 97 -3.02 -29.33 24.57
C SER A 97 -1.92 -28.53 25.26
N ASN A 98 -0.65 -28.85 25.06
CA ASN A 98 0.49 -28.16 25.64
C ASN A 98 1.23 -27.28 24.62
N LEU A 99 0.69 -27.15 23.40
CA LEU A 99 1.33 -26.39 22.33
C LEU A 99 1.19 -24.88 22.56
N THR A 100 2.32 -24.18 22.62
CA THR A 100 2.38 -22.72 22.82
C THR A 100 2.79 -21.95 21.56
N ASP A 101 3.46 -22.61 20.61
CA ASP A 101 3.99 -21.97 19.39
C ASP A 101 3.73 -22.79 18.13
N MET A 102 2.98 -22.19 17.20
CA MET A 102 2.65 -22.74 15.88
C MET A 102 3.22 -21.88 14.75
N THR A 103 4.15 -20.98 15.05
CA THR A 103 4.73 -20.05 14.08
C THR A 103 5.25 -20.80 12.84
N GLY A 104 4.77 -20.40 11.65
CA GLY A 104 5.22 -20.95 10.37
C GLY A 104 5.00 -22.45 10.17
N MET A 105 4.11 -23.10 10.95
CA MET A 105 3.95 -24.55 10.91
C MET A 105 3.75 -25.11 9.50
N PHE A 106 2.95 -24.42 8.66
CA PHE A 106 2.69 -24.80 7.26
C PHE A 106 3.23 -23.78 6.25
N GLN A 107 4.14 -22.91 6.67
CA GLN A 107 4.69 -21.88 5.77
C GLN A 107 5.27 -22.52 4.50
N ASN A 108 4.92 -21.97 3.31
CA ASN A 108 5.37 -22.43 1.99
C ASN A 108 4.99 -23.90 1.68
N CYS A 109 3.93 -24.44 2.25
CA CYS A 109 3.36 -25.71 1.85
C CYS A 109 2.49 -25.51 0.60
N TYR A 110 3.12 -25.29 -0.56
CA TYR A 110 2.45 -24.88 -1.79
C TYR A 110 1.42 -25.88 -2.31
N SER A 111 1.58 -27.17 -2.01
CA SER A 111 0.70 -28.24 -2.55
C SER A 111 -0.44 -28.65 -1.64
N LEU A 112 -0.54 -28.09 -0.42
CA LEU A 112 -1.68 -28.34 0.46
C LEU A 112 -2.95 -27.73 -0.12
N THR A 113 -3.97 -28.55 -0.38
CA THR A 113 -5.27 -28.12 -0.91
C THR A 113 -6.36 -28.04 0.15
N GLU A 114 -6.26 -28.87 1.17
CA GLU A 114 -7.20 -28.91 2.30
C GLU A 114 -6.48 -29.18 3.61
N LEU A 115 -6.99 -28.64 4.71
CA LEU A 115 -6.45 -28.86 6.03
C LEU A 115 -7.56 -28.76 7.09
N ASP A 116 -7.72 -29.84 7.86
CA ASP A 116 -8.66 -29.88 8.99
C ASP A 116 -7.87 -29.85 10.30
N LEU A 117 -7.95 -28.73 11.01
CA LEU A 117 -7.32 -28.49 12.30
C LEU A 117 -8.37 -28.29 13.42
N SER A 118 -9.61 -28.71 13.20
CA SER A 118 -10.71 -28.55 14.17
C SER A 118 -10.51 -29.30 15.50
N ASN A 119 -9.59 -30.26 15.52
CA ASN A 119 -9.19 -31.01 16.71
C ASN A 119 -8.05 -30.35 17.51
N PHE A 120 -7.40 -29.32 16.96
CA PHE A 120 -6.30 -28.65 17.65
C PHE A 120 -6.82 -27.90 18.89
N ASN A 121 -6.24 -28.20 20.04
CA ASN A 121 -6.38 -27.36 21.22
C ASN A 121 -5.35 -26.22 21.12
N THR A 122 -5.83 -25.00 20.88
CA THR A 122 -5.00 -23.82 20.68
C THR A 122 -5.00 -22.87 21.88
N GLY A 123 -5.59 -23.29 23.00
CA GLY A 123 -5.79 -22.44 24.17
C GLY A 123 -4.52 -21.97 24.88
N GLN A 124 -3.35 -22.54 24.56
CA GLN A 124 -2.05 -22.10 25.09
C GLN A 124 -1.19 -21.40 24.01
N VAL A 125 -1.68 -21.30 22.76
CA VAL A 125 -0.91 -20.76 21.64
C VAL A 125 -0.84 -19.24 21.73
N GLU A 126 0.37 -18.69 21.71
CA GLU A 126 0.63 -17.25 21.77
C GLU A 126 0.92 -16.64 20.39
N SER A 127 1.37 -17.43 19.42
CA SER A 127 1.71 -16.96 18.07
C SER A 127 1.24 -17.91 16.98
N THR A 128 0.56 -17.32 15.99
CA THR A 128 0.21 -17.95 14.71
C THR A 128 0.87 -17.23 13.53
N GLU A 129 1.97 -16.50 13.81
CA GLU A 129 2.71 -15.78 12.76
C GLU A 129 3.07 -16.73 11.61
N LYS A 130 2.73 -16.32 10.38
CA LYS A 130 3.03 -17.09 9.15
C LYS A 130 2.52 -18.53 9.13
N LEU A 131 1.53 -18.86 9.94
CA LEU A 131 1.06 -20.25 10.10
C LEU A 131 0.73 -20.91 8.75
N PHE A 132 -0.02 -20.23 7.89
CA PHE A 132 -0.37 -20.67 6.53
C PHE A 132 0.26 -19.78 5.45
N TYR A 133 1.35 -19.06 5.79
CA TYR A 133 2.01 -18.16 4.85
C TYR A 133 2.36 -18.90 3.57
N ASN A 134 1.85 -18.38 2.42
CA ASN A 134 2.16 -18.91 1.11
C ASN A 134 1.71 -20.39 0.89
N CYS A 135 0.60 -20.81 1.55
CA CYS A 135 -0.12 -22.02 1.21
C CYS A 135 -0.98 -21.74 -0.04
N SER A 136 -0.33 -21.57 -1.19
CA SER A 136 -0.93 -20.99 -2.40
C SER A 136 -2.05 -21.82 -3.02
N GLU A 137 -2.06 -23.14 -2.82
CA GLU A 137 -3.08 -24.06 -3.35
C GLU A 137 -4.19 -24.36 -2.33
N LEU A 138 -4.14 -23.81 -1.11
CA LEU A 138 -5.10 -24.11 -0.04
C LEU A 138 -6.49 -23.55 -0.42
N ILE A 139 -7.48 -24.47 -0.52
CA ILE A 139 -8.87 -24.15 -0.89
C ILE A 139 -9.78 -24.28 0.34
N SER A 140 -9.55 -25.30 1.17
CA SER A 140 -10.40 -25.62 2.32
C SER A 140 -9.59 -25.67 3.61
N LEU A 141 -10.03 -24.91 4.61
CA LEU A 141 -9.39 -24.82 5.92
C LEU A 141 -10.45 -24.84 7.02
N ASN A 142 -10.35 -25.81 7.95
CA ASN A 142 -11.28 -25.95 9.07
C ASN A 142 -10.59 -25.58 10.39
N LEU A 143 -10.99 -24.45 11.00
CA LEU A 143 -10.49 -23.92 12.28
C LEU A 143 -11.59 -23.81 13.34
N LYS A 144 -12.65 -24.63 13.23
CA LYS A 144 -13.93 -24.45 13.93
C LYS A 144 -13.84 -24.36 15.47
N ASN A 145 -12.94 -25.08 16.10
CA ASN A 145 -12.90 -25.16 17.56
C ASN A 145 -11.72 -24.44 18.19
N TRP A 146 -11.08 -23.57 17.44
CA TRP A 146 -9.90 -22.85 17.92
C TRP A 146 -10.27 -21.90 19.05
N ASN A 147 -9.52 -21.98 20.15
CA ASN A 147 -9.46 -20.96 21.18
C ASN A 147 -8.26 -20.04 20.89
N THR A 148 -8.51 -18.80 20.52
CA THR A 148 -7.48 -17.85 20.12
C THR A 148 -7.22 -16.76 21.17
N SER A 149 -7.80 -16.91 22.38
CA SER A 149 -7.75 -15.90 23.43
C SER A 149 -6.36 -15.55 23.94
N ASN A 150 -5.37 -16.44 23.79
CA ASN A 150 -3.98 -16.18 24.19
C ASN A 150 -3.07 -15.73 23.05
N ILE A 151 -3.59 -15.65 21.82
CA ILE A 151 -2.78 -15.24 20.67
C ILE A 151 -2.50 -13.72 20.73
N ILE A 152 -1.22 -13.37 20.61
CA ILE A 152 -0.71 -12.00 20.62
C ILE A 152 -0.31 -11.55 19.20
N ASN A 153 0.17 -12.49 18.37
CA ASN A 153 0.72 -12.20 17.04
C ASN A 153 0.04 -13.04 15.95
N MET A 154 -0.66 -12.36 15.02
CA MET A 154 -1.29 -12.96 13.83
C MET A 154 -0.67 -12.46 12.51
N ASN A 155 0.57 -11.94 12.54
CA ASN A 155 1.20 -11.42 11.35
C ASN A 155 1.30 -12.47 10.24
N ASN A 156 0.85 -12.09 9.04
CA ASN A 156 0.96 -12.91 7.84
C ASN A 156 0.34 -14.30 7.95
N MET A 157 -0.63 -14.51 8.86
CA MET A 157 -1.18 -15.85 9.14
C MET A 157 -1.71 -16.54 7.87
N PHE A 158 -2.41 -15.80 6.99
CA PHE A 158 -2.97 -16.30 5.73
C PHE A 158 -2.34 -15.63 4.50
N ASN A 159 -1.23 -14.92 4.68
CA ASN A 159 -0.61 -14.20 3.56
C ASN A 159 -0.29 -15.15 2.41
N SER A 160 -0.68 -14.76 1.18
CA SER A 160 -0.47 -15.54 -0.05
C SER A 160 -1.19 -16.90 -0.08
N CYS A 161 -2.31 -17.04 0.63
CA CYS A 161 -3.26 -18.13 0.43
C CYS A 161 -4.11 -17.82 -0.80
N LEU A 162 -3.57 -18.08 -2.00
CA LEU A 162 -4.10 -17.55 -3.26
C LEU A 162 -5.48 -18.10 -3.63
N LYS A 163 -5.82 -19.32 -3.21
CA LYS A 163 -7.03 -20.04 -3.62
C LYS A 163 -8.15 -20.10 -2.58
N ILE A 164 -7.92 -19.66 -1.34
CA ILE A 164 -9.00 -19.56 -0.35
C ILE A 164 -10.02 -18.53 -0.86
N ALA A 165 -11.26 -18.96 -1.06
CA ALA A 165 -12.35 -18.12 -1.54
C ALA A 165 -13.23 -17.56 -0.41
N GLU A 166 -13.37 -18.30 0.67
CA GLU A 166 -14.20 -17.94 1.83
C GLU A 166 -13.45 -18.28 3.12
N LEU A 167 -13.53 -17.40 4.12
CA LEU A 167 -12.91 -17.61 5.43
C LEU A 167 -13.83 -17.04 6.52
N ASP A 168 -14.30 -17.90 7.39
CA ASP A 168 -15.08 -17.51 8.57
C ASP A 168 -14.23 -17.62 9.82
N LEU A 169 -13.90 -16.46 10.40
CA LEU A 169 -13.13 -16.31 11.63
C LEU A 169 -13.97 -15.68 12.75
N SER A 170 -15.30 -15.76 12.65
CA SER A 170 -16.22 -15.17 13.63
C SER A 170 -16.04 -15.72 15.05
N ASN A 171 -15.46 -16.91 15.19
CA ASN A 171 -15.15 -17.54 16.47
C ASN A 171 -13.81 -17.11 17.08
N PHE A 172 -12.99 -16.30 16.36
CA PHE A 172 -11.70 -15.88 16.88
C PHE A 172 -11.86 -14.80 17.95
N ASP A 173 -11.32 -15.05 19.14
CA ASP A 173 -11.07 -14.04 20.15
C ASP A 173 -9.72 -13.38 19.87
N THR A 174 -9.74 -12.12 19.47
CA THR A 174 -8.55 -11.34 19.13
C THR A 174 -8.23 -10.27 20.19
N SER A 175 -8.82 -10.37 21.37
CA SER A 175 -8.73 -9.35 22.44
C SER A 175 -7.29 -9.07 22.92
N ASN A 176 -6.39 -10.06 22.80
CA ASN A 176 -4.98 -9.93 23.15
C ASN A 176 -4.05 -9.69 21.96
N VAL A 177 -4.58 -9.66 20.72
CA VAL A 177 -3.75 -9.50 19.52
C VAL A 177 -3.25 -8.05 19.39
N THR A 178 -1.95 -7.89 19.30
CA THR A 178 -1.29 -6.57 19.19
C THR A 178 -0.88 -6.21 17.77
N THR A 179 -0.78 -7.20 16.89
CA THR A 179 -0.33 -6.99 15.50
C THR A 179 -0.97 -7.97 14.53
N MET A 180 -1.44 -7.43 13.37
CA MET A 180 -2.09 -8.18 12.28
C MET A 180 -1.49 -7.83 10.92
N VAL A 181 -0.19 -7.49 10.88
CA VAL A 181 0.49 -7.09 9.64
C VAL A 181 0.34 -8.17 8.57
N GLY A 182 -0.20 -7.78 7.41
CA GLY A 182 -0.33 -8.66 6.25
C GLY A 182 -1.17 -9.92 6.47
N MET A 183 -2.06 -9.96 7.49
CA MET A 183 -2.76 -11.19 7.88
C MET A 183 -3.45 -11.89 6.71
N PHE A 184 -4.08 -11.13 5.80
CA PHE A 184 -4.76 -11.63 4.61
C PHE A 184 -4.10 -11.15 3.31
N SER A 185 -2.90 -10.57 3.39
CA SER A 185 -2.24 -10.00 2.21
C SER A 185 -2.13 -11.04 1.10
N THR A 186 -2.41 -10.62 -0.14
CA THR A 186 -2.30 -11.46 -1.35
C THR A 186 -3.25 -12.68 -1.36
N CYS A 187 -4.34 -12.65 -0.61
CA CYS A 187 -5.42 -13.63 -0.71
C CYS A 187 -6.29 -13.31 -1.94
N LYS A 188 -5.75 -13.56 -3.15
CA LYS A 188 -6.31 -13.05 -4.41
C LYS A 188 -7.72 -13.53 -4.74
N GLN A 189 -8.10 -14.73 -4.33
CA GLN A 189 -9.43 -15.30 -4.59
C GLN A 189 -10.40 -15.15 -3.41
N LEU A 190 -9.99 -14.53 -2.30
CA LEU A 190 -10.83 -14.34 -1.13
C LEU A 190 -11.99 -13.38 -1.46
N LYS A 191 -13.20 -13.92 -1.52
CA LYS A 191 -14.44 -13.19 -1.84
C LYS A 191 -15.24 -12.84 -0.60
N LYS A 192 -15.25 -13.75 0.39
CA LYS A 192 -15.99 -13.59 1.64
C LYS A 192 -15.05 -13.78 2.83
N LEU A 193 -15.01 -12.79 3.67
CA LEU A 193 -14.23 -12.79 4.91
C LEU A 193 -15.11 -12.32 6.07
N ASN A 194 -15.33 -13.20 7.05
CA ASN A 194 -16.05 -12.85 8.25
C ASN A 194 -15.08 -12.59 9.41
N VAL A 195 -14.90 -11.33 9.74
CA VAL A 195 -14.07 -10.83 10.86
C VAL A 195 -14.88 -9.93 11.81
N ALA A 196 -16.21 -10.01 11.74
CA ALA A 196 -17.11 -9.17 12.55
C ALA A 196 -16.95 -9.38 14.06
N GLY A 197 -16.39 -10.52 14.48
CA GLY A 197 -16.09 -10.82 15.88
C GLY A 197 -14.75 -10.29 16.39
N PHE A 198 -13.90 -9.71 15.53
CA PHE A 198 -12.57 -9.26 15.93
C PHE A 198 -12.64 -8.09 16.92
N ASN A 199 -11.96 -8.25 18.05
CA ASN A 199 -11.63 -7.17 18.96
C ASN A 199 -10.23 -6.64 18.62
N THR A 200 -10.17 -5.44 18.08
CA THR A 200 -8.92 -4.82 17.60
C THR A 200 -8.34 -3.78 18.56
N SER A 201 -8.90 -3.66 19.78
CA SER A 201 -8.54 -2.62 20.76
C SER A 201 -7.08 -2.63 21.23
N GLN A 202 -6.35 -3.72 21.01
CA GLN A 202 -4.93 -3.81 21.32
C GLN A 202 -4.03 -3.73 20.07
N VAL A 203 -4.61 -3.72 18.86
CA VAL A 203 -3.84 -3.73 17.62
C VAL A 203 -3.19 -2.38 17.37
N THR A 204 -1.88 -2.38 17.15
CA THR A 204 -1.09 -1.18 16.88
C THR A 204 -0.66 -1.05 15.42
N ASN A 205 -0.63 -2.16 14.67
CA ASN A 205 -0.16 -2.18 13.28
C ASN A 205 -1.07 -3.05 12.42
N MET A 206 -1.71 -2.41 11.41
CA MET A 206 -2.58 -3.06 10.42
C MET A 206 -2.00 -2.98 8.99
N SER A 207 -0.69 -2.68 8.87
CA SER A 207 -0.07 -2.56 7.54
C SER A 207 -0.29 -3.80 6.70
N LYS A 208 -0.68 -3.58 5.41
CA LYS A 208 -0.89 -4.64 4.41
C LYS A 208 -1.96 -5.68 4.78
N MET A 209 -2.81 -5.41 5.77
CA MET A 209 -3.71 -6.45 6.32
C MET A 209 -4.58 -7.10 5.24
N PHE A 210 -5.11 -6.32 4.28
CA PHE A 210 -5.92 -6.78 3.17
C PHE A 210 -5.27 -6.48 1.80
N SER A 211 -3.98 -6.11 1.79
CA SER A 211 -3.28 -5.77 0.55
C SER A 211 -3.38 -6.90 -0.47
N ASP A 212 -3.72 -6.55 -1.72
CA ASP A 212 -3.84 -7.50 -2.84
C ASP A 212 -4.96 -8.56 -2.68
N CYS A 213 -6.01 -8.25 -1.86
CA CYS A 213 -7.25 -9.04 -1.78
C CYS A 213 -8.17 -8.67 -2.95
N ASN A 214 -7.77 -9.02 -4.17
CA ASN A 214 -8.39 -8.51 -5.40
C ASN A 214 -9.85 -8.92 -5.61
N SER A 215 -10.31 -10.03 -5.00
CA SER A 215 -11.67 -10.55 -5.18
C SER A 215 -12.62 -10.17 -4.05
N LEU A 216 -12.16 -9.47 -3.02
CA LEU A 216 -12.97 -9.09 -1.87
C LEU A 216 -13.97 -8.00 -2.29
N THR A 217 -15.26 -8.28 -2.20
CA THR A 217 -16.33 -7.36 -2.65
C THR A 217 -16.98 -6.55 -1.53
N GLU A 218 -16.94 -7.09 -0.32
CA GLU A 218 -17.50 -6.46 0.88
C GLU A 218 -16.64 -6.77 2.10
N LEU A 219 -16.64 -5.88 3.08
CA LEU A 219 -15.89 -6.02 4.31
C LEU A 219 -16.57 -5.20 5.41
N ASP A 220 -17.07 -5.88 6.46
CA ASP A 220 -17.64 -5.21 7.62
C ASP A 220 -16.60 -5.04 8.72
N LEU A 221 -16.18 -3.79 8.93
CA LEU A 221 -15.23 -3.37 9.94
C LEU A 221 -15.86 -2.41 10.96
N SER A 222 -17.19 -2.36 11.00
CA SER A 222 -17.96 -1.40 11.80
C SER A 222 -17.74 -1.49 13.32
N LYS A 223 -17.25 -2.64 13.81
CA LYS A 223 -17.00 -2.87 15.23
C LYS A 223 -15.52 -2.74 15.64
N TRP A 224 -14.64 -2.42 14.69
CA TRP A 224 -13.22 -2.36 14.97
C TRP A 224 -12.86 -1.10 15.77
N ASP A 225 -12.13 -1.29 16.86
CA ASP A 225 -11.48 -0.21 17.62
C ASP A 225 -10.06 -0.03 17.09
N THR A 226 -9.80 1.12 16.49
CA THR A 226 -8.51 1.46 15.90
C THR A 226 -7.72 2.49 16.71
N SER A 227 -8.17 2.80 17.94
CA SER A 227 -7.61 3.87 18.78
C SER A 227 -6.13 3.70 19.17
N LYS A 228 -5.56 2.51 18.98
CA LYS A 228 -4.13 2.23 19.19
C LYS A 228 -3.33 2.08 17.89
N VAL A 229 -3.98 2.09 16.73
CA VAL A 229 -3.31 1.88 15.45
C VAL A 229 -2.43 3.09 15.12
N THR A 230 -1.18 2.82 14.74
CA THR A 230 -0.19 3.84 14.40
C THR A 230 0.17 3.89 12.91
N THR A 231 -0.15 2.84 12.14
CA THR A 231 0.09 2.78 10.70
C THR A 231 -1.00 1.99 9.98
N LEU A 232 -1.45 2.54 8.85
CA LEU A 232 -2.40 1.95 7.91
C LEU A 232 -1.77 1.75 6.52
N LEU A 233 -0.44 1.69 6.46
CA LEU A 233 0.32 1.54 5.22
C LEU A 233 -0.16 0.34 4.41
N SER A 234 -0.60 0.58 3.15
CA SER A 234 -1.08 -0.47 2.23
C SER A 234 -2.25 -1.32 2.79
N THR A 235 -3.00 -0.89 3.79
CA THR A 235 -3.99 -1.75 4.47
C THR A 235 -5.01 -2.34 3.50
N PHE A 236 -5.51 -1.55 2.54
CA PHE A 236 -6.46 -1.97 1.51
C PHE A 236 -5.87 -1.88 0.08
N GLU A 237 -4.55 -1.73 -0.04
CA GLU A 237 -3.88 -1.63 -1.34
C GLU A 237 -4.32 -2.76 -2.27
N LYS A 238 -4.74 -2.43 -3.50
CA LYS A 238 -5.19 -3.40 -4.51
C LYS A 238 -6.41 -4.25 -4.13
N CYS A 239 -7.27 -3.79 -3.21
CA CYS A 239 -8.60 -4.38 -3.02
C CYS A 239 -9.50 -3.99 -4.21
N SER A 240 -9.16 -4.47 -5.41
CA SER A 240 -9.68 -3.96 -6.68
C SER A 240 -11.15 -4.30 -6.96
N SER A 241 -11.74 -5.26 -6.25
CA SER A 241 -13.18 -5.58 -6.36
C SER A 241 -14.06 -4.90 -5.31
N LEU A 242 -13.46 -4.22 -4.33
CA LEU A 242 -14.21 -3.56 -3.27
C LEU A 242 -14.93 -2.32 -3.83
N GLU A 243 -16.26 -2.27 -3.71
CA GLU A 243 -17.06 -1.17 -4.26
C GLU A 243 -17.37 -0.08 -3.22
N LYS A 244 -17.49 -0.47 -1.96
CA LYS A 244 -17.84 0.44 -0.86
C LYS A 244 -17.04 0.09 0.38
N LEU A 245 -16.66 1.13 1.13
CA LEU A 245 -15.98 0.97 2.41
C LEU A 245 -16.41 2.11 3.36
N ASP A 246 -16.98 1.75 4.51
CA ASP A 246 -17.34 2.68 5.55
C ASP A 246 -16.42 2.53 6.75
N LEU A 247 -15.59 3.54 6.99
CA LEU A 247 -14.60 3.60 8.06
C LEU A 247 -14.82 4.81 8.98
N ASN A 248 -16.02 5.38 8.98
CA ASN A 248 -16.34 6.57 9.78
C ASN A 248 -16.19 6.36 11.30
N ASN A 249 -16.26 5.10 11.75
CA ASN A 249 -16.06 4.74 13.16
C ASN A 249 -14.59 4.54 13.56
N TRP A 250 -13.65 4.56 12.60
CA TRP A 250 -12.24 4.37 12.92
C TRP A 250 -11.64 5.60 13.57
N ASP A 251 -10.99 5.41 14.72
CA ASP A 251 -10.10 6.41 15.31
C ASP A 251 -8.71 6.27 14.71
N VAL A 252 -8.32 7.27 13.93
CA VAL A 252 -7.01 7.33 13.27
C VAL A 252 -6.11 8.42 13.86
N SER A 253 -6.46 8.95 15.04
CA SER A 253 -5.75 10.08 15.66
C SER A 253 -4.26 9.79 15.98
N LYS A 254 -3.89 8.51 16.10
CA LYS A 254 -2.50 8.08 16.30
C LYS A 254 -1.79 7.61 15.04
N VAL A 255 -2.50 7.52 13.93
CA VAL A 255 -1.91 7.05 12.66
C VAL A 255 -0.98 8.12 12.11
N THR A 256 0.28 7.74 11.91
CA THR A 256 1.32 8.61 11.34
C THR A 256 1.55 8.36 9.86
N GLU A 257 1.27 7.15 9.37
CA GLU A 257 1.58 6.69 8.01
C GLU A 257 0.33 6.10 7.36
N PHE A 258 -0.19 6.81 6.34
CA PHE A 258 -1.24 6.35 5.44
C PHE A 258 -0.68 5.97 4.08
N GLY A 259 0.57 6.30 3.82
CA GLY A 259 1.27 6.04 2.59
C GLY A 259 2.78 6.11 2.76
N HIS A 260 3.49 5.93 1.66
CA HIS A 260 4.94 6.01 1.63
C HIS A 260 5.41 6.93 0.50
N ASN A 261 6.30 7.85 0.83
CA ASN A 261 6.87 8.80 -0.13
C ASN A 261 7.83 8.06 -1.09
N GLY A 262 7.50 8.09 -2.38
CA GLY A 262 8.33 7.51 -3.44
C GLY A 262 7.53 6.73 -4.50
N TRP A 263 8.25 6.17 -5.48
CA TRP A 263 7.69 5.39 -6.57
C TRP A 263 7.28 3.95 -6.17
N SER A 264 7.57 3.53 -4.94
CA SER A 264 7.09 2.25 -4.42
C SER A 264 5.67 2.41 -3.90
N TYR A 265 4.80 1.49 -4.27
CA TYR A 265 3.41 1.41 -3.80
C TYR A 265 3.34 1.35 -2.28
N GLY A 266 2.26 1.84 -1.70
CA GLY A 266 2.11 1.81 -0.25
C GLY A 266 0.98 2.67 0.32
N GLY A 267 0.11 3.25 -0.52
CA GLY A 267 -1.05 4.02 -0.05
C GLY A 267 -2.12 3.13 0.59
N THR A 268 -2.79 3.64 1.61
CA THR A 268 -3.84 2.89 2.35
C THR A 268 -4.91 2.30 1.43
N PHE A 269 -5.38 3.09 0.45
CA PHE A 269 -6.43 2.70 -0.51
C PHE A 269 -5.91 2.64 -1.95
N GLU A 270 -4.61 2.56 -2.14
CA GLU A 270 -4.01 2.57 -3.47
C GLU A 270 -4.52 1.40 -4.32
N TYR A 271 -4.89 1.65 -5.59
CA TYR A 271 -5.42 0.64 -6.52
C TYR A 271 -6.73 -0.06 -6.09
N CYS A 272 -7.58 0.54 -5.26
CA CYS A 272 -8.96 0.07 -5.08
C CYS A 272 -9.81 0.50 -6.28
N THR A 273 -9.53 -0.05 -7.46
CA THR A 273 -9.98 0.47 -8.76
C THR A 273 -11.49 0.50 -8.97
N ASN A 274 -12.25 -0.36 -8.27
CA ASN A 274 -13.72 -0.37 -8.33
C ASN A 274 -14.39 0.37 -7.17
N LEU A 275 -13.62 0.99 -6.28
CA LEU A 275 -14.16 1.70 -5.12
C LEU A 275 -14.95 2.93 -5.60
N LYS A 276 -16.25 2.95 -5.33
CA LYS A 276 -17.22 4.00 -5.70
C LYS A 276 -17.55 4.90 -4.52
N GLU A 277 -17.54 4.34 -3.30
CA GLU A 277 -17.90 5.03 -2.07
C GLU A 277 -16.89 4.70 -0.96
N LEU A 278 -16.26 5.75 -0.43
CA LEU A 278 -15.34 5.68 0.73
C LEU A 278 -15.81 6.71 1.77
N LYS A 279 -16.16 6.23 2.98
CA LYS A 279 -16.55 7.08 4.08
C LYS A 279 -15.47 7.17 5.13
N ILE A 280 -14.91 8.36 5.28
CA ILE A 280 -13.85 8.74 6.21
C ILE A 280 -14.07 10.13 6.81
N GLU A 281 -15.30 10.63 6.78
CA GLU A 281 -15.62 12.01 7.16
C GLU A 281 -15.34 12.32 8.64
N ASN A 282 -15.27 11.29 9.49
CA ASN A 282 -14.99 11.46 10.93
C ASN A 282 -13.51 11.27 11.30
N TRP A 283 -12.62 11.07 10.33
CA TRP A 283 -11.22 10.82 10.62
C TRP A 283 -10.51 12.05 11.20
N ASN A 284 -9.89 11.91 12.36
CA ASN A 284 -8.92 12.86 12.91
C ASN A 284 -7.51 12.43 12.50
N THR A 285 -6.91 13.15 11.56
CA THR A 285 -5.58 12.83 11.02
C THR A 285 -4.47 13.74 11.55
N GLU A 286 -4.62 14.30 12.74
CA GLU A 286 -3.68 15.28 13.32
C GLU A 286 -2.23 14.78 13.46
N SER A 287 -2.04 13.46 13.62
CA SER A 287 -0.73 12.82 13.72
C SER A 287 -0.12 12.42 12.36
N ALA A 288 -0.88 12.51 11.27
CA ALA A 288 -0.45 12.09 9.95
C ALA A 288 0.79 12.85 9.48
N LYS A 289 1.84 12.13 9.09
CA LYS A 289 3.10 12.69 8.55
C LYS A 289 3.27 12.42 7.07
N ASP A 290 2.81 11.26 6.60
CA ASP A 290 2.88 10.85 5.20
C ASP A 290 1.53 10.30 4.74
N ILE A 291 0.95 10.96 3.73
CA ILE A 291 -0.30 10.55 3.06
C ILE A 291 -0.06 10.24 1.58
N SER A 292 1.20 10.03 1.19
CA SER A 292 1.58 9.73 -0.19
C SER A 292 0.86 8.49 -0.72
N ASN A 293 0.39 8.55 -1.97
CA ASN A 293 -0.36 7.48 -2.64
C ASN A 293 -1.68 7.07 -1.96
N MET A 294 -2.14 7.77 -0.90
CA MET A 294 -3.25 7.32 -0.04
C MET A 294 -4.50 6.93 -0.83
N PHE A 295 -4.84 7.68 -1.87
CA PHE A 295 -6.00 7.45 -2.73
C PHE A 295 -5.61 7.16 -4.18
N ALA A 296 -4.35 6.88 -4.47
CA ALA A 296 -3.88 6.74 -5.85
C ALA A 296 -4.55 5.56 -6.57
N PHE A 297 -4.82 5.76 -7.87
CA PHE A 297 -5.41 4.78 -8.80
C PHE A 297 -6.81 4.27 -8.41
N ASN A 298 -7.59 5.09 -7.71
CA ASN A 298 -9.01 4.84 -7.43
C ASN A 298 -9.90 5.38 -8.56
N GLY A 299 -9.78 4.76 -9.73
CA GLY A 299 -10.40 5.25 -10.95
C GLY A 299 -11.93 5.28 -10.96
N SER A 300 -12.62 4.57 -10.06
CA SER A 300 -14.08 4.57 -9.96
C SER A 300 -14.67 5.59 -8.99
N LEU A 301 -13.83 6.23 -8.15
CA LEU A 301 -14.30 7.31 -7.27
C LEU A 301 -14.70 8.53 -8.11
N THR A 302 -15.97 8.94 -8.00
CA THR A 302 -16.50 10.17 -8.63
C THR A 302 -16.48 11.35 -7.67
N LYS A 303 -16.60 11.07 -6.38
CA LYS A 303 -16.56 12.03 -5.27
C LYS A 303 -15.76 11.44 -4.10
N LEU A 304 -15.03 12.30 -3.42
CA LEU A 304 -14.28 11.94 -2.22
C LEU A 304 -14.25 13.13 -1.25
N ASN A 305 -14.84 12.96 -0.08
CA ASN A 305 -14.83 14.00 0.94
C ASN A 305 -13.60 13.85 1.83
N VAL A 306 -12.65 14.74 1.67
CA VAL A 306 -11.38 14.80 2.41
C VAL A 306 -11.15 16.15 3.10
N ASN A 307 -12.14 17.03 3.05
CA ASN A 307 -12.03 18.38 3.60
C ASN A 307 -11.88 18.42 5.13
N ASN A 308 -12.26 17.32 5.81
CA ASN A 308 -12.11 17.15 7.26
C ASN A 308 -10.70 16.67 7.68
N LEU A 309 -9.88 16.18 6.76
CA LEU A 309 -8.56 15.65 7.10
C LEU A 309 -7.63 16.77 7.58
N ASN A 310 -7.12 16.62 8.82
CA ASN A 310 -6.13 17.53 9.38
C ASN A 310 -4.73 17.21 8.83
N THR A 311 -4.23 18.04 7.94
CA THR A 311 -2.93 17.85 7.29
C THR A 311 -1.79 18.69 7.93
N SER A 312 -2.03 19.30 9.08
CA SER A 312 -1.08 20.23 9.71
C SER A 312 0.27 19.63 10.14
N SER A 313 0.34 18.30 10.23
CA SER A 313 1.57 17.55 10.54
C SER A 313 2.18 16.87 9.30
N VAL A 314 1.51 16.93 8.15
CA VAL A 314 1.93 16.22 6.92
C VAL A 314 3.14 16.90 6.29
N THR A 315 4.15 16.10 5.96
CA THR A 315 5.39 16.54 5.29
C THR A 315 5.53 16.00 3.87
N ALA A 316 4.79 14.93 3.51
CA ALA A 316 4.84 14.30 2.19
C ALA A 316 3.42 14.03 1.65
N MET A 317 3.18 14.50 0.40
CA MET A 317 1.92 14.35 -0.35
C MET A 317 2.18 13.88 -1.79
N TYR A 318 3.12 12.96 -1.97
CA TYR A 318 3.41 12.39 -3.29
C TYR A 318 2.21 11.60 -3.82
N ALA A 319 1.76 11.90 -5.06
CA ALA A 319 0.76 11.11 -5.81
C ALA A 319 -0.57 10.83 -5.07
N VAL A 320 -1.00 11.68 -4.12
CA VAL A 320 -2.16 11.41 -3.24
C VAL A 320 -3.42 11.02 -4.01
N PHE A 321 -3.72 11.72 -5.12
CA PHE A 321 -4.90 11.48 -5.97
C PHE A 321 -4.53 11.00 -7.38
N SER A 322 -3.27 10.60 -7.60
CA SER A 322 -2.81 10.12 -8.91
C SER A 322 -3.73 9.01 -9.44
N GLY A 323 -4.18 9.11 -10.72
CA GLY A 323 -5.02 8.11 -11.33
C GLY A 323 -6.48 8.05 -10.85
N CYS A 324 -6.96 9.05 -10.09
CA CYS A 324 -8.39 9.20 -9.76
C CYS A 324 -9.15 9.73 -10.99
N ASN A 325 -9.25 8.90 -12.03
CA ASN A 325 -9.66 9.31 -13.37
C ASN A 325 -11.09 9.87 -13.45
N ASN A 326 -12.00 9.43 -12.59
CA ASN A 326 -13.41 9.84 -12.61
C ASN A 326 -13.76 10.86 -11.53
N LEU A 327 -12.79 11.31 -10.74
CA LEU A 327 -13.03 12.33 -9.72
C LEU A 327 -13.34 13.68 -10.39
N THR A 328 -14.55 14.20 -10.17
CA THR A 328 -15.05 15.42 -10.83
C THR A 328 -14.86 16.68 -10.01
N GLU A 329 -14.85 16.55 -8.69
CA GLU A 329 -14.71 17.65 -7.75
C GLU A 329 -13.86 17.21 -6.55
N LEU A 330 -13.10 18.15 -5.99
CA LEU A 330 -12.25 17.92 -4.83
C LEU A 330 -12.10 19.22 -4.04
N ASP A 331 -12.57 19.22 -2.79
CA ASP A 331 -12.41 20.37 -1.88
C ASP A 331 -11.23 20.12 -0.93
N LEU A 332 -10.17 20.92 -1.11
CA LEU A 332 -8.94 20.88 -0.33
C LEU A 332 -8.73 22.18 0.46
N SER A 333 -9.76 23.02 0.57
CA SER A 333 -9.67 24.37 1.14
C SER A 333 -9.23 24.41 2.61
N LYS A 334 -9.44 23.32 3.36
CA LYS A 334 -9.02 23.23 4.77
C LYS A 334 -7.65 22.54 4.97
N TRP A 335 -7.02 22.08 3.90
CA TRP A 335 -5.72 21.42 4.02
C TRP A 335 -4.63 22.43 4.38
N ASN A 336 -3.89 22.15 5.45
CA ASN A 336 -2.69 22.89 5.82
C ASN A 336 -1.46 22.23 5.19
N THR A 337 -0.83 22.92 4.25
CA THR A 337 0.31 22.42 3.49
C THR A 337 1.65 23.01 3.92
N SER A 338 1.66 23.79 5.01
CA SER A 338 2.84 24.59 5.43
C SER A 338 4.11 23.77 5.74
N LYS A 339 3.97 22.47 6.06
CA LYS A 339 5.12 21.57 6.30
C LYS A 339 5.47 20.68 5.12
N VAL A 340 4.69 20.74 4.04
CA VAL A 340 4.86 19.83 2.89
C VAL A 340 6.09 20.23 2.08
N THR A 341 6.91 19.26 1.74
CA THR A 341 8.13 19.48 0.95
C THR A 341 8.06 18.95 -0.47
N TYR A 342 7.19 17.97 -0.76
CA TYR A 342 7.02 17.37 -2.08
C TYR A 342 5.55 17.13 -2.37
N MET A 343 5.09 17.59 -3.55
CA MET A 343 3.74 17.36 -4.08
C MET A 343 3.80 16.78 -5.50
N ASP A 344 4.88 16.04 -5.80
CA ASP A 344 5.07 15.48 -7.13
C ASP A 344 3.93 14.51 -7.46
N ALA A 345 3.48 14.55 -8.71
CA ALA A 345 2.48 13.63 -9.24
C ALA A 345 1.09 13.68 -8.56
N MET A 346 0.80 14.67 -7.70
CA MET A 346 -0.35 14.67 -6.79
C MET A 346 -1.69 14.43 -7.50
N PHE A 347 -1.88 14.98 -8.71
CA PHE A 347 -3.11 14.88 -9.50
C PHE A 347 -2.87 14.25 -10.88
N ILE A 348 -1.77 13.50 -11.09
CA ILE A 348 -1.53 12.83 -12.38
C ILE A 348 -2.77 12.03 -12.79
N ASN A 349 -3.20 12.17 -14.08
CA ASN A 349 -4.34 11.43 -14.64
C ASN A 349 -5.68 11.66 -13.91
N CYS A 350 -5.88 12.77 -13.21
CA CYS A 350 -7.20 13.17 -12.74
C CYS A 350 -8.02 13.71 -13.93
N ASN A 351 -8.40 12.78 -14.83
CA ASN A 351 -8.92 13.14 -16.15
C ASN A 351 -10.26 13.86 -16.14
N SER A 352 -11.11 13.63 -15.12
CA SER A 352 -12.45 14.24 -15.02
C SER A 352 -12.47 15.52 -14.18
N LEU A 353 -11.37 15.88 -13.56
CA LEU A 353 -11.26 17.11 -12.77
C LEU A 353 -11.26 18.31 -13.70
N THR A 354 -12.25 19.23 -13.52
CA THR A 354 -12.39 20.40 -14.38
C THR A 354 -11.88 21.67 -13.77
N ASN A 355 -12.02 21.82 -12.46
CA ASN A 355 -11.58 23.00 -11.72
C ASN A 355 -10.95 22.58 -10.39
N LEU A 356 -9.91 23.28 -9.97
CA LEU A 356 -9.28 23.06 -8.67
C LEU A 356 -8.87 24.40 -8.07
N ASP A 357 -9.21 24.60 -6.78
CA ASP A 357 -8.83 25.80 -6.03
C ASP A 357 -7.81 25.41 -4.96
N LEU A 358 -6.57 25.89 -5.11
CA LEU A 358 -5.46 25.68 -4.17
C LEU A 358 -5.00 26.99 -3.52
N SER A 359 -5.76 28.07 -3.67
CA SER A 359 -5.40 29.42 -3.20
C SER A 359 -5.23 29.51 -1.67
N SER A 360 -5.78 28.56 -0.92
CA SER A 360 -5.62 28.48 0.54
C SER A 360 -4.30 27.83 0.99
N TRP A 361 -3.52 27.26 0.06
CA TRP A 361 -2.34 26.49 0.40
C TRP A 361 -1.14 27.39 0.76
N ASN A 362 -0.44 27.02 1.83
CA ASN A 362 0.87 27.56 2.16
C ASN A 362 1.98 26.61 1.68
N THR A 363 2.75 27.04 0.69
CA THR A 363 3.79 26.22 0.05
C THR A 363 5.21 26.68 0.36
N GLU A 364 5.40 27.44 1.45
CA GLU A 364 6.70 28.04 1.83
C GLU A 364 7.85 27.02 1.99
N ASN A 365 7.56 25.73 2.19
CA ASN A 365 8.57 24.67 2.32
C ASN A 365 8.65 23.74 1.11
N LEU A 366 7.85 24.01 0.07
CA LEU A 366 7.75 23.15 -1.11
C LEU A 366 9.00 23.23 -1.99
N LYS A 367 9.54 22.08 -2.38
CA LYS A 367 10.78 21.96 -3.17
C LYS A 367 10.57 21.41 -4.58
N SER A 368 9.48 20.66 -4.79
CA SER A 368 9.19 20.00 -6.06
C SER A 368 7.70 19.87 -6.32
N VAL A 369 7.30 20.05 -7.59
CA VAL A 369 5.94 19.91 -8.14
C VAL A 369 5.98 19.14 -9.46
N VAL A 370 6.91 18.20 -9.60
CA VAL A 370 7.10 17.42 -10.83
C VAL A 370 5.81 16.69 -11.18
N ASN A 371 5.33 16.88 -12.42
CA ASN A 371 4.15 16.24 -12.99
C ASN A 371 2.85 16.46 -12.18
N MET A 372 2.75 17.51 -11.37
CA MET A 372 1.65 17.68 -10.39
C MET A 372 0.25 17.55 -11.03
N PHE A 373 0.03 18.13 -12.23
CA PHE A 373 -1.23 18.08 -12.98
C PHE A 373 -1.09 17.34 -14.31
N GLN A 374 -0.05 16.54 -14.48
CA GLN A 374 0.21 15.85 -15.75
C GLN A 374 -1.01 14.98 -16.14
N TYR A 375 -1.44 15.09 -17.40
CA TYR A 375 -2.61 14.39 -17.96
C TYR A 375 -3.96 14.75 -17.31
N CYS A 376 -4.10 15.89 -16.62
CA CYS A 376 -5.41 16.42 -16.25
C CYS A 376 -6.09 17.00 -17.51
N ILE A 377 -6.53 16.12 -18.41
CA ILE A 377 -6.92 16.50 -19.79
C ILE A 377 -8.15 17.40 -19.87
N ASN A 378 -9.06 17.34 -18.87
CA ASN A 378 -10.25 18.17 -18.80
C ASN A 378 -10.14 19.35 -17.82
N LEU A 379 -8.95 19.59 -17.25
CA LEU A 379 -8.73 20.71 -16.34
C LEU A 379 -8.83 22.04 -17.12
N VAL A 380 -9.88 22.81 -16.82
CA VAL A 380 -10.15 24.11 -17.45
C VAL A 380 -9.48 25.24 -16.67
N SER A 381 -9.52 25.16 -15.34
CA SER A 381 -8.92 26.17 -14.47
C SER A 381 -8.30 25.56 -13.22
N VAL A 382 -7.20 26.14 -12.78
CA VAL A 382 -6.60 25.90 -11.48
C VAL A 382 -6.21 27.22 -10.86
N LYS A 383 -6.65 27.47 -9.61
CA LYS A 383 -6.24 28.65 -8.86
C LYS A 383 -5.02 28.33 -8.02
N LEU A 384 -3.96 29.09 -8.26
CA LEU A 384 -2.64 28.92 -7.64
C LEU A 384 -2.19 30.21 -6.91
N ASP A 385 -3.15 31.09 -6.62
CA ASP A 385 -2.89 32.35 -5.94
C ASP A 385 -2.24 32.08 -4.57
N ASN A 386 -1.31 32.93 -4.18
CA ASN A 386 -0.55 32.88 -2.91
C ASN A 386 0.43 31.69 -2.77
N LEU A 387 0.62 30.86 -3.80
CA LEU A 387 1.60 29.77 -3.72
C LEU A 387 3.03 30.33 -3.67
N LYS A 388 3.76 30.02 -2.60
CA LYS A 388 5.18 30.32 -2.47
C LYS A 388 6.00 29.29 -3.22
N THR A 389 6.77 29.73 -4.22
CA THR A 389 7.55 28.86 -5.11
C THR A 389 9.04 29.10 -5.06
N ASP A 390 9.48 30.02 -4.21
CA ASP A 390 10.88 30.48 -4.10
C ASP A 390 11.88 29.38 -3.71
N LYS A 391 11.42 28.26 -3.13
CA LYS A 391 12.25 27.08 -2.82
C LYS A 391 12.14 25.95 -3.84
N ILE A 392 11.24 26.07 -4.84
CA ILE A 392 11.05 25.03 -5.85
C ILE A 392 12.23 25.05 -6.81
N THR A 393 12.81 23.88 -7.05
CA THR A 393 13.91 23.69 -8.00
C THR A 393 13.50 22.90 -9.24
N ASN A 394 12.37 22.17 -9.19
CA ASN A 394 11.92 21.32 -10.28
C ASN A 394 10.41 21.45 -10.52
N MET A 395 10.05 21.94 -11.71
CA MET A 395 8.68 22.10 -12.22
C MET A 395 8.43 21.26 -13.49
N GLN A 396 9.26 20.23 -13.72
CA GLN A 396 9.14 19.35 -14.89
C GLN A 396 7.71 18.82 -15.02
N GLY A 397 7.14 18.96 -16.23
CA GLY A 397 5.86 18.37 -16.60
C GLY A 397 4.65 18.85 -15.78
N MET A 398 4.76 19.95 -15.00
CA MET A 398 3.72 20.36 -14.04
C MET A 398 2.33 20.40 -14.66
N PHE A 399 2.18 20.89 -15.89
CA PHE A 399 0.91 20.96 -16.64
C PHE A 399 0.95 20.14 -17.93
N HIS A 400 1.88 19.20 -18.05
CA HIS A 400 2.01 18.38 -19.27
C HIS A 400 0.67 17.72 -19.63
N ASN A 401 0.22 17.97 -20.87
CA ASN A 401 -1.02 17.38 -21.43
C ASN A 401 -2.33 17.85 -20.74
N CYS A 402 -2.36 19.06 -20.15
CA CYS A 402 -3.58 19.72 -19.70
C CYS A 402 -4.27 20.36 -20.90
N ARG A 403 -4.94 19.53 -21.73
CA ARG A 403 -5.46 19.96 -23.05
C ARG A 403 -6.61 20.95 -23.00
N SER A 404 -7.39 20.98 -21.93
CA SER A 404 -8.53 21.88 -21.76
C SER A 404 -8.17 23.20 -21.12
N LEU A 405 -6.94 23.35 -20.59
CA LEU A 405 -6.47 24.58 -19.97
C LEU A 405 -6.35 25.66 -21.04
N THR A 406 -7.06 26.79 -20.88
CA THR A 406 -7.05 27.90 -21.84
C THR A 406 -6.21 29.07 -21.41
N GLU A 407 -6.12 29.28 -20.09
CA GLU A 407 -5.25 30.30 -19.49
C GLU A 407 -4.75 29.80 -18.13
N ILE A 408 -3.64 30.36 -17.69
CA ILE A 408 -3.12 30.09 -16.35
C ILE A 408 -2.47 31.34 -15.77
N ASP A 409 -2.72 31.60 -14.48
CA ASP A 409 -2.12 32.67 -13.73
C ASP A 409 -1.00 32.13 -12.84
N LEU A 410 0.22 32.51 -13.14
CA LEU A 410 1.44 32.16 -12.40
C LEU A 410 2.12 33.46 -11.88
N SER A 411 1.34 34.54 -11.70
CA SER A 411 1.88 35.83 -11.29
C SER A 411 2.51 35.82 -9.89
N ASP A 412 2.08 34.89 -9.02
CA ASP A 412 2.66 34.70 -7.69
C ASP A 412 3.89 33.79 -7.69
N PHE A 413 4.26 33.21 -8.84
CA PHE A 413 5.41 32.31 -8.93
C PHE A 413 6.74 33.09 -8.93
N ASP A 414 7.62 32.74 -7.99
CA ASP A 414 9.03 33.09 -7.98
C ASP A 414 9.86 31.91 -8.49
N THR A 415 10.43 32.06 -9.67
CA THR A 415 11.13 30.98 -10.38
C THR A 415 12.66 31.06 -10.33
N LYS A 416 13.20 31.94 -9.49
CA LYS A 416 14.65 32.23 -9.41
C LYS A 416 15.53 31.00 -9.14
N ASN A 417 15.01 30.00 -8.42
CA ASN A 417 15.72 28.78 -8.05
C ASN A 417 15.36 27.55 -8.93
N VAL A 418 14.47 27.72 -9.90
CA VAL A 418 14.01 26.62 -10.76
C VAL A 418 15.08 26.27 -11.79
N THR A 419 15.58 25.03 -11.72
CA THR A 419 16.60 24.52 -12.64
C THR A 419 16.04 23.65 -13.75
N ASN A 420 14.84 23.07 -13.54
CA ASN A 420 14.20 22.17 -14.50
C ASN A 420 12.75 22.58 -14.76
N MET A 421 12.46 22.97 -16.01
CA MET A 421 11.12 23.27 -16.54
C MET A 421 10.79 22.40 -17.75
N ALA A 422 11.48 21.28 -17.96
CA ALA A 422 11.25 20.40 -19.10
C ALA A 422 9.78 19.97 -19.17
N ALA A 423 9.20 20.03 -20.37
CA ALA A 423 7.82 19.63 -20.67
C ALA A 423 6.74 20.34 -19.82
N MET A 424 7.03 21.46 -19.14
CA MET A 424 6.11 22.09 -18.16
C MET A 424 4.71 22.31 -18.72
N PHE A 425 4.59 22.77 -19.98
CA PHE A 425 3.32 22.99 -20.68
C PHE A 425 3.18 22.10 -21.92
N GLN A 426 4.04 21.11 -22.11
CA GLN A 426 4.00 20.25 -23.29
C GLN A 426 2.58 19.69 -23.52
N GLN A 427 2.09 19.78 -24.77
CA GLN A 427 0.76 19.31 -25.17
C GLN A 427 -0.43 20.04 -24.52
N CYS A 428 -0.27 21.21 -23.95
CA CYS A 428 -1.37 22.09 -23.56
C CYS A 428 -1.97 22.76 -24.82
N THR A 429 -2.68 21.96 -25.62
CA THR A 429 -3.07 22.34 -27.00
C THR A 429 -4.05 23.50 -27.07
N ASN A 430 -4.84 23.77 -26.03
CA ASN A 430 -5.78 24.89 -25.99
C ASN A 430 -5.27 26.10 -25.18
N LEU A 431 -4.08 26.00 -24.58
CA LEU A 431 -3.50 27.08 -23.78
C LEU A 431 -3.20 28.29 -24.66
N LYS A 432 -3.81 29.41 -24.32
CA LYS A 432 -3.67 30.69 -25.05
C LYS A 432 -2.80 31.68 -24.30
N THR A 433 -2.97 31.79 -22.98
CA THR A 433 -2.34 32.86 -22.20
C THR A 433 -1.74 32.30 -20.91
N ILE A 434 -0.50 32.67 -20.62
CA ILE A 434 0.17 32.43 -19.35
C ILE A 434 0.49 33.78 -18.74
N TYR A 435 -0.17 34.12 -17.63
CA TYR A 435 0.12 35.36 -16.90
C TYR A 435 1.27 35.13 -15.92
N VAL A 436 2.22 36.05 -15.89
CA VAL A 436 3.34 36.08 -14.96
C VAL A 436 3.60 37.51 -14.49
N LYS A 437 4.23 37.65 -13.33
CA LYS A 437 4.79 38.90 -12.85
C LYS A 437 6.21 39.07 -13.37
N GLU A 438 6.53 40.27 -13.83
CA GLU A 438 7.89 40.60 -14.26
C GLU A 438 8.89 40.39 -13.11
N TYR A 439 10.08 39.90 -13.46
CA TYR A 439 11.14 39.72 -12.49
C TYR A 439 11.63 41.05 -11.94
N ASP A 440 11.53 41.21 -10.62
CA ASP A 440 12.06 42.36 -9.88
C ASP A 440 13.46 42.03 -9.38
N SER A 441 14.46 42.58 -10.03
CA SER A 441 15.88 42.42 -9.67
C SER A 441 16.25 43.01 -8.32
N THR A 442 15.46 43.98 -7.81
CA THR A 442 15.71 44.63 -6.51
C THR A 442 15.33 43.69 -5.37
N ASN A 443 14.15 43.06 -5.48
CA ASN A 443 13.63 42.14 -4.48
C ASN A 443 13.96 40.69 -4.80
N ASN A 444 14.56 40.39 -5.95
CA ASN A 444 14.90 39.06 -6.45
C ASN A 444 13.68 38.11 -6.43
N THR A 445 12.56 38.57 -7.02
CA THR A 445 11.28 37.85 -7.07
C THR A 445 10.62 37.96 -8.43
N GLY A 446 9.73 37.02 -8.77
CA GLY A 446 8.97 36.99 -10.00
C GLY A 446 9.47 35.92 -10.98
N TRP A 447 8.98 36.02 -12.22
CA TRP A 447 9.28 35.01 -13.25
C TRP A 447 10.65 35.29 -13.92
N THR A 448 11.53 34.29 -13.83
CA THR A 448 12.83 34.29 -14.53
C THR A 448 13.21 32.88 -14.96
N THR A 449 14.00 32.75 -16.00
CA THR A 449 14.58 31.48 -16.46
C THR A 449 16.10 31.42 -16.29
N SER A 450 16.67 32.35 -15.54
CA SER A 450 18.14 32.52 -15.42
C SER A 450 18.85 31.29 -14.81
N ALA A 451 18.17 30.55 -13.91
CA ALA A 451 18.70 29.33 -13.28
C ALA A 451 18.37 28.04 -14.07
N VAL A 452 17.55 28.13 -15.12
CA VAL A 452 17.05 26.95 -15.82
C VAL A 452 18.15 26.30 -16.66
N THR A 453 18.46 25.06 -16.36
CA THR A 453 19.44 24.23 -17.10
C THR A 453 18.78 23.20 -18.00
N ASN A 454 17.50 22.83 -17.72
CA ASN A 454 16.71 21.92 -18.55
C ASN A 454 15.32 22.48 -18.78
N SER A 455 15.00 22.77 -20.04
CA SER A 455 13.68 23.24 -20.49
C SER A 455 13.18 22.49 -21.72
N THR A 456 13.76 21.30 -22.00
CA THR A 456 13.46 20.50 -23.18
C THR A 456 11.96 20.33 -23.38
N ASN A 457 11.45 20.76 -24.54
CA ASN A 457 10.06 20.65 -24.96
C ASN A 457 9.05 21.38 -24.04
N MET A 458 9.46 22.43 -23.33
CA MET A 458 8.61 23.16 -22.38
C MET A 458 7.23 23.54 -22.97
N PHE A 459 7.19 24.00 -24.22
CA PHE A 459 5.98 24.41 -24.93
C PHE A 459 5.63 23.52 -26.14
N LEU A 460 6.26 22.37 -26.31
CA LEU A 460 6.01 21.49 -27.48
C LEU A 460 4.52 21.20 -27.63
N ASN A 461 3.94 21.50 -28.80
CA ASN A 461 2.53 21.35 -29.14
C ASN A 461 1.57 22.30 -28.38
N CYS A 462 2.05 23.43 -27.85
CA CYS A 462 1.19 24.51 -27.34
C CYS A 462 0.75 25.43 -28.49
N ASN A 463 0.08 24.88 -29.50
CA ASN A 463 -0.16 25.54 -30.79
C ASN A 463 -1.00 26.83 -30.74
N ASN A 464 -1.75 27.03 -29.65
CA ASN A 464 -2.64 28.17 -29.48
C ASN A 464 -2.06 29.27 -28.56
N ILE A 465 -0.83 29.08 -28.02
CA ILE A 465 -0.25 30.10 -27.14
C ILE A 465 0.08 31.38 -27.88
N VAL A 466 -0.25 32.51 -27.26
CA VAL A 466 0.01 33.83 -27.76
C VAL A 466 0.55 34.69 -26.61
N GLY A 467 1.70 35.30 -26.80
CA GLY A 467 2.27 36.24 -25.86
C GLY A 467 1.51 37.57 -25.81
N GLY A 468 1.75 38.37 -24.77
CA GLY A 468 1.01 39.57 -24.48
C GLY A 468 1.07 40.65 -25.56
N ASN A 469 2.07 40.62 -26.46
CA ASN A 469 2.22 41.49 -27.59
C ASN A 469 1.93 40.83 -28.96
N GLY A 470 1.34 39.62 -28.93
CA GLY A 470 0.87 38.90 -30.12
C GLY A 470 1.84 37.87 -30.68
N THR A 471 2.94 37.55 -30.02
CA THR A 471 3.89 36.51 -30.45
C THR A 471 3.20 35.13 -30.39
N LYS A 472 3.07 34.47 -31.55
CA LYS A 472 2.46 33.13 -31.69
C LYS A 472 3.49 32.05 -31.54
N PHE A 473 3.03 30.86 -31.19
CA PHE A 473 3.85 29.64 -31.08
C PHE A 473 4.64 29.34 -32.37
N ASP A 474 5.91 29.06 -32.20
CA ASP A 474 6.80 28.56 -33.25
C ASP A 474 7.55 27.31 -32.73
N THR A 475 7.52 26.24 -33.50
CA THR A 475 8.15 24.96 -33.13
C THR A 475 9.66 25.04 -32.94
N THR A 476 10.31 26.08 -33.48
CA THR A 476 11.73 26.37 -33.28
C THR A 476 12.02 26.81 -31.84
N TYR A 477 11.06 27.49 -31.19
CA TYR A 477 11.22 28.13 -29.89
C TYR A 477 10.36 27.43 -28.80
N LYS A 478 10.41 26.12 -28.76
CA LYS A 478 9.62 25.28 -27.83
C LYS A 478 10.18 25.16 -26.42
N ASP A 479 11.37 25.70 -26.16
CA ASP A 479 12.09 25.63 -24.88
C ASP A 479 12.06 27.02 -24.16
N ALA A 480 12.79 27.16 -23.04
CA ALA A 480 12.71 28.34 -22.18
C ALA A 480 13.12 29.67 -22.83
N ILE A 481 13.73 29.67 -24.02
CA ILE A 481 14.14 30.92 -24.69
C ILE A 481 12.98 31.90 -24.93
N TYR A 482 11.74 31.37 -25.10
CA TYR A 482 10.51 32.16 -25.24
C TYR A 482 9.66 32.17 -23.97
N ALA A 483 10.12 31.57 -22.85
CA ALA A 483 9.46 31.61 -21.54
C ALA A 483 9.69 32.96 -20.84
N ARG A 484 9.41 34.04 -21.54
CA ARG A 484 9.54 35.42 -21.09
C ARG A 484 8.35 36.28 -21.50
N ILE A 485 8.16 37.42 -20.83
CA ILE A 485 7.12 38.36 -21.16
C ILE A 485 7.35 38.85 -22.59
N ASP A 486 6.26 38.84 -23.38
CA ASP A 486 6.24 39.27 -24.75
C ASP A 486 6.16 40.79 -24.82
N THR A 487 7.15 41.42 -25.47
CA THR A 487 7.21 42.85 -25.72
C THR A 487 7.52 43.10 -27.19
N ALA A 488 7.41 44.37 -27.65
CA ALA A 488 7.77 44.74 -29.02
C ALA A 488 9.23 44.45 -29.35
N GLU A 489 10.12 44.50 -28.36
CA GLU A 489 11.56 44.33 -28.52
C GLU A 489 12.03 42.90 -28.25
N THR A 490 11.31 42.17 -27.39
CA THR A 490 11.67 40.83 -26.97
C THR A 490 10.47 39.86 -27.09
N PRO A 491 10.32 39.18 -28.24
CA PRO A 491 9.26 38.20 -28.45
C PRO A 491 9.28 37.09 -27.40
N GLY A 492 8.12 36.72 -26.84
CA GLY A 492 7.98 35.69 -25.83
C GLY A 492 6.54 35.12 -25.79
N TYR A 493 6.30 34.09 -25.00
CA TYR A 493 4.97 33.47 -24.90
C TYR A 493 4.18 33.89 -23.66
N LEU A 494 4.75 34.73 -22.79
CA LEU A 494 4.11 35.05 -21.52
C LEU A 494 3.51 36.47 -21.59
N THR A 495 2.47 36.67 -20.80
CA THR A 495 1.76 37.95 -20.67
C THR A 495 2.03 38.56 -19.29
N ASN A 496 2.39 39.84 -19.21
CA ASN A 496 2.51 40.53 -17.93
C ASN A 496 1.14 40.58 -17.26
N ILE A 497 1.06 40.20 -15.98
CA ILE A 497 -0.19 40.22 -15.21
C ILE A 497 -0.88 41.58 -15.20
N ASN A 498 -0.10 42.66 -15.27
CA ASN A 498 -0.61 44.04 -15.35
C ASN A 498 -1.45 44.29 -16.62
N ASN A 499 -1.37 43.43 -17.62
CA ASN A 499 -2.16 43.47 -18.86
C ASN A 499 -3.38 42.53 -18.83
N LYS A 500 -3.70 41.93 -17.67
CA LYS A 500 -4.92 41.13 -17.47
C LYS A 500 -6.10 42.08 -17.35
N ASN A 501 -7.04 41.99 -18.29
CA ASN A 501 -8.28 42.80 -18.32
C ASN A 501 -9.32 42.25 -17.32
#